data_a767bb5194f43eda390484a1786c5d52
#
_entry.id   a767bb5194f43eda390484a1786c5d52
#
_cell.length_a   1.000
_cell.length_b   1.000
_cell.length_c   1.000
_cell.angle_alpha   90.00
_cell.angle_beta   90.00
_cell.angle_gamma   90.00
#
_symmetry.space_group_name_H-M   'P 1'
#
loop_
_entity.id
_entity.type
_entity.pdbx_description
1 polymer ?
#
loop_
_entity_poly.entity_id
_entity_poly.type
_entity_poly.pdbx_seq_one_letter_code
_entity_poly.pdbx_strand_id
1 'polypeptide(L)'
;MIARSSTAQDDIVGDGTTSNVLLVGELLRQAERCVSEGLHPHFIAEGYELARAYCVNLLDEFKLSKEINRDVLISVARTSLRTKIHAQMANQLTDIVTDAVLSIKKPDEPLDLFMVEIMHMKHKMATETRLIKGLVLDHGSRHPDMPTRLENCYILTCNVNLEYEKTEVNSGFFYSNAD
;
A
#
# COMPACT_ATOMS: atom_id res chain seq x y z
N MET A 1 -9.07 9.68 -20.26
CA MET A 1 -8.26 10.73 -19.64
C MET A 1 -8.57 10.89 -18.16
N ILE A 2 -9.81 11.15 -17.74
CA ILE A 2 -10.20 11.36 -16.32
C ILE A 2 -9.74 10.19 -15.43
N ALA A 3 -9.99 8.93 -15.82
CA ALA A 3 -9.54 7.76 -15.07
C ALA A 3 -8.01 7.72 -14.87
N ARG A 4 -7.24 8.10 -15.88
CA ARG A 4 -5.75 8.17 -15.77
C ARG A 4 -5.31 9.24 -14.78
N SER A 5 -5.99 10.38 -14.74
CA SER A 5 -5.70 11.45 -13.77
C SER A 5 -5.96 10.97 -12.33
N SER A 6 -7.05 10.21 -12.13
CA SER A 6 -7.36 9.62 -10.83
C SER A 6 -6.33 8.54 -10.42
N THR A 7 -5.92 7.69 -11.35
CA THR A 7 -4.86 6.68 -11.11
C THR A 7 -3.54 7.34 -10.73
N ALA A 8 -3.13 8.40 -11.45
CA ALA A 8 -1.90 9.13 -11.12
C ALA A 8 -1.94 9.77 -9.73
N GLN A 9 -3.12 10.24 -9.29
CA GLN A 9 -3.31 10.73 -7.93
C GLN A 9 -3.16 9.60 -6.90
N ASP A 10 -3.70 8.42 -7.20
CA ASP A 10 -3.60 7.25 -6.34
C ASP A 10 -2.15 6.76 -6.20
N ASP A 11 -1.43 6.69 -7.30
CA ASP A 11 -0.02 6.23 -7.34
C ASP A 11 0.92 7.10 -6.49
N ILE A 12 0.63 8.42 -6.40
CA ILE A 12 1.49 9.37 -5.68
C ILE A 12 1.07 9.54 -4.21
N VAL A 13 -0.23 9.66 -3.96
CA VAL A 13 -0.77 10.06 -2.64
C VAL A 13 -1.56 8.93 -1.97
N GLY A 14 -2.16 8.02 -2.74
CA GLY A 14 -3.05 6.97 -2.25
C GLY A 14 -4.40 7.48 -1.73
N ASP A 15 -4.71 8.76 -1.93
CA ASP A 15 -5.96 9.38 -1.50
C ASP A 15 -6.34 10.57 -2.39
N GLY A 16 -7.59 11.05 -2.26
CA GLY A 16 -8.09 12.22 -3.00
C GLY A 16 -8.51 11.93 -4.44
N THR A 17 -8.63 10.67 -4.84
CA THR A 17 -9.02 10.27 -6.21
C THR A 17 -10.39 10.80 -6.61
N THR A 18 -11.38 10.72 -5.73
CA THR A 18 -12.72 11.26 -5.95
C THR A 18 -12.71 12.78 -6.05
N SER A 19 -11.98 13.46 -5.18
CA SER A 19 -11.81 14.91 -5.21
C SER A 19 -11.19 15.38 -6.52
N ASN A 20 -10.20 14.65 -7.02
CA ASN A 20 -9.58 14.92 -8.31
C ASN A 20 -10.60 14.82 -9.47
N VAL A 21 -11.40 13.77 -9.50
CA VAL A 21 -12.43 13.59 -10.53
C VAL A 21 -13.48 14.70 -10.47
N LEU A 22 -13.92 15.09 -9.27
CA LEU A 22 -14.88 16.18 -9.08
C LEU A 22 -14.30 17.52 -9.55
N LEU A 23 -13.04 17.80 -9.24
CA LEU A 23 -12.35 19.00 -9.69
C LEU A 23 -12.25 19.06 -11.22
N VAL A 24 -11.85 17.96 -11.86
CA VAL A 24 -11.80 17.85 -13.32
C VAL A 24 -13.19 18.09 -13.93
N GLY A 25 -14.24 17.47 -13.36
CA GLY A 25 -15.60 17.64 -13.81
C GLY A 25 -16.07 19.09 -13.73
N GLU A 26 -15.78 19.76 -12.62
CA GLU A 26 -16.17 21.16 -12.42
C GLU A 26 -15.41 22.12 -13.39
N LEU A 27 -14.11 21.91 -13.57
CA LEU A 27 -13.32 22.69 -14.53
C LEU A 27 -13.84 22.54 -15.95
N LEU A 28 -14.19 21.32 -16.37
CA LEU A 28 -14.77 21.06 -17.69
C LEU A 28 -16.16 21.71 -17.84
N ARG A 29 -16.99 21.68 -16.80
CA ARG A 29 -18.29 22.34 -16.80
C ARG A 29 -18.16 23.85 -16.97
N GLN A 30 -17.21 24.48 -16.29
CA GLN A 30 -16.96 25.91 -16.45
C GLN A 30 -16.38 26.24 -17.82
N ALA A 31 -15.51 25.37 -18.36
CA ALA A 31 -14.99 25.52 -19.72
C ALA A 31 -16.10 25.46 -20.77
N GLU A 32 -17.05 24.52 -20.66
CA GLU A 32 -18.21 24.40 -21.53
C GLU A 32 -19.06 25.67 -21.51
N ARG A 33 -19.28 26.25 -20.34
CA ARG A 33 -19.98 27.50 -20.19
C ARG A 33 -19.26 28.64 -20.94
N CYS A 34 -17.96 28.77 -20.74
CA CYS A 34 -17.16 29.79 -21.44
C CYS A 34 -17.19 29.61 -22.96
N VAL A 35 -17.15 28.38 -23.47
CA VAL A 35 -17.30 28.07 -24.90
C VAL A 35 -18.69 28.47 -25.40
N SER A 36 -19.72 28.24 -24.66
CA SER A 36 -21.10 28.63 -24.98
C SER A 36 -21.29 30.15 -25.03
N GLU A 37 -20.52 30.88 -24.25
CA GLU A 37 -20.46 32.34 -24.25
C GLU A 37 -19.57 32.90 -25.38
N GLY A 38 -18.98 32.04 -26.23
CA GLY A 38 -18.22 32.42 -27.43
C GLY A 38 -16.70 32.46 -27.28
N LEU A 39 -16.16 32.04 -26.13
CA LEU A 39 -14.72 31.93 -25.95
C LEU A 39 -14.16 30.70 -26.68
N HIS A 40 -13.08 30.88 -27.39
CA HIS A 40 -12.42 29.77 -28.07
C HIS A 40 -11.71 28.87 -27.07
N PRO A 41 -11.82 27.53 -27.20
CA PRO A 41 -11.23 26.55 -26.23
C PRO A 41 -9.73 26.73 -25.98
N HIS A 42 -9.00 27.24 -26.97
CA HIS A 42 -7.56 27.51 -26.84
C HIS A 42 -7.26 28.54 -25.73
N PHE A 43 -7.98 29.64 -25.69
CA PHE A 43 -7.81 30.68 -24.66
C PHE A 43 -8.19 30.17 -23.26
N ILE A 44 -9.17 29.28 -23.17
CA ILE A 44 -9.56 28.65 -21.90
C ILE A 44 -8.43 27.73 -21.42
N ALA A 45 -7.82 26.96 -22.32
CA ALA A 45 -6.68 26.09 -21.99
C ALA A 45 -5.46 26.89 -21.53
N GLU A 46 -5.11 28.02 -22.21
CA GLU A 46 -4.06 28.91 -21.75
C GLU A 46 -4.35 29.52 -20.39
N GLY A 47 -5.59 29.93 -20.15
CA GLY A 47 -6.04 30.44 -18.84
C GLY A 47 -5.88 29.41 -17.72
N TYR A 48 -6.24 28.16 -17.98
CA TYR A 48 -6.05 27.08 -17.01
C TYR A 48 -4.59 26.77 -16.74
N GLU A 49 -3.72 26.85 -17.74
CA GLU A 49 -2.29 26.64 -17.54
C GLU A 49 -1.66 27.74 -16.67
N LEU A 50 -2.03 29.00 -16.89
CA LEU A 50 -1.62 30.11 -16.03
C LEU A 50 -2.14 29.95 -14.60
N ALA A 51 -3.43 29.59 -14.45
CA ALA A 51 -4.02 29.36 -13.16
C ALA A 51 -3.36 28.18 -12.42
N ARG A 52 -3.02 27.10 -13.12
CA ARG A 52 -2.28 25.97 -12.58
C ARG A 52 -0.94 26.40 -12.01
N ALA A 53 -0.16 27.14 -12.77
CA ALA A 53 1.15 27.62 -12.32
C ALA A 53 1.05 28.50 -11.07
N TYR A 54 0.07 29.39 -11.04
CA TYR A 54 -0.19 30.24 -9.87
C TYR A 54 -0.64 29.43 -8.65
N CYS A 55 -1.58 28.47 -8.84
CA CYS A 55 -2.09 27.63 -7.74
C CYS A 55 -1.00 26.78 -7.13
N VAL A 56 -0.08 26.21 -7.91
CA VAL A 56 1.02 25.42 -7.37
C VAL A 56 1.91 26.25 -6.45
N ASN A 57 2.27 27.46 -6.87
CA ASN A 57 3.05 28.37 -6.03
C ASN A 57 2.31 28.76 -4.75
N LEU A 58 1.02 29.10 -4.87
CA LEU A 58 0.17 29.44 -3.73
C LEU A 58 0.07 28.27 -2.73
N LEU A 59 -0.05 27.04 -3.20
CA LEU A 59 -0.10 25.85 -2.35
C LEU A 59 1.22 25.63 -1.60
N ASP A 60 2.35 25.96 -2.21
CA ASP A 60 3.66 25.89 -1.55
C ASP A 60 3.79 26.91 -0.40
N GLU A 61 3.21 28.10 -0.56
CA GLU A 61 3.14 29.11 0.50
C GLU A 61 2.12 28.72 1.59
N PHE A 62 1.01 28.13 1.21
CA PHE A 62 -0.14 27.85 2.07
C PHE A 62 -0.01 26.55 2.87
N LYS A 63 0.88 25.64 2.46
CA LYS A 63 1.07 24.34 3.11
C LYS A 63 1.51 24.50 4.58
N LEU A 64 0.92 23.67 5.44
CA LEU A 64 1.32 23.54 6.84
C LEU A 64 2.39 22.46 6.98
N SER A 65 3.62 22.87 7.29
CA SER A 65 4.71 21.94 7.58
C SER A 65 4.65 21.49 9.03
N LYS A 66 4.67 20.18 9.27
CA LYS A 66 4.70 19.57 10.60
C LYS A 66 5.80 18.51 10.66
N GLU A 67 6.41 18.38 11.82
CA GLU A 67 7.27 17.23 12.09
C GLU A 67 6.48 15.93 12.04
N ILE A 68 7.05 14.93 11.39
CA ILE A 68 6.42 13.62 11.26
C ILE A 68 6.68 12.85 12.55
N ASN A 69 5.65 12.77 13.39
CA ASN A 69 5.61 11.91 14.56
C ASN A 69 4.45 10.91 14.47
N ARG A 70 4.40 9.93 15.37
CA ARG A 70 3.35 8.89 15.36
C ARG A 70 1.94 9.49 15.44
N ASP A 71 1.72 10.53 16.19
CA ASP A 71 0.40 11.15 16.37
C ASP A 71 -0.09 11.85 15.11
N VAL A 72 0.81 12.49 14.37
CA VAL A 72 0.51 13.06 13.05
C VAL A 72 0.15 11.96 12.06
N LEU A 73 0.91 10.86 12.03
CA LEU A 73 0.61 9.72 11.15
C LEU A 73 -0.74 9.08 11.49
N ILE A 74 -1.06 8.91 12.77
CA ILE A 74 -2.39 8.44 13.23
C ILE A 74 -3.49 9.38 12.74
N SER A 75 -3.30 10.67 12.85
CA SER A 75 -4.30 11.66 12.43
C SER A 75 -4.54 11.61 10.92
N VAL A 76 -3.50 11.51 10.12
CA VAL A 76 -3.57 11.37 8.66
C VAL A 76 -4.24 10.06 8.26
N ALA A 77 -3.79 8.94 8.81
CA ALA A 77 -4.36 7.62 8.53
C ALA A 77 -5.84 7.54 8.91
N ARG A 78 -6.22 8.09 10.08
CA ARG A 78 -7.61 8.15 10.53
C ARG A 78 -8.49 8.96 9.59
N THR A 79 -8.01 10.10 9.13
CA THR A 79 -8.76 10.96 8.20
C THR A 79 -9.03 10.22 6.89
N SER A 80 -8.01 9.59 6.32
CA SER A 80 -8.16 8.83 5.07
C SER A 80 -9.05 7.59 5.24
N LEU A 81 -8.87 6.79 6.29
CA LEU A 81 -9.65 5.58 6.52
C LEU A 81 -11.14 5.87 6.80
N ARG A 82 -11.46 6.93 7.53
CA ARG A 82 -12.85 7.29 7.84
C ARG A 82 -13.67 7.70 6.63
N THR A 83 -13.05 8.08 5.53
CA THR A 83 -13.74 8.36 4.28
C THR A 83 -14.09 7.10 3.47
N LYS A 84 -13.51 5.96 3.82
CA LYS A 84 -13.59 4.72 3.04
C LYS A 84 -14.32 3.59 3.78
N ILE A 85 -14.20 3.55 5.11
CA ILE A 85 -14.74 2.47 5.94
C ILE A 85 -15.46 3.03 7.17
N HIS A 86 -16.27 2.17 7.81
CA HIS A 86 -17.02 2.54 9.00
C HIS A 86 -16.09 3.02 10.14
N ALA A 87 -16.52 4.05 10.88
CA ALA A 87 -15.69 4.76 11.87
C ALA A 87 -15.05 3.86 12.94
N GLN A 88 -15.76 2.84 13.43
CA GLN A 88 -15.24 1.92 14.43
C GLN A 88 -14.06 1.12 13.87
N MET A 89 -14.21 0.58 12.67
CA MET A 89 -13.16 -0.16 11.97
C MET A 89 -11.98 0.76 11.60
N ALA A 90 -12.27 1.97 11.13
CA ALA A 90 -11.24 2.96 10.79
C ALA A 90 -10.36 3.29 12.00
N ASN A 91 -10.96 3.44 13.19
CA ASN A 91 -10.20 3.72 14.40
C ASN A 91 -9.25 2.57 14.78
N GLN A 92 -9.72 1.32 14.69
CA GLN A 92 -8.89 0.15 14.94
C GLN A 92 -7.75 0.00 13.92
N LEU A 93 -8.06 0.15 12.63
CA LEU A 93 -7.08 0.01 11.57
C LEU A 93 -6.07 1.15 11.52
N THR A 94 -6.41 2.33 12.04
CA THR A 94 -5.50 3.48 12.10
C THR A 94 -4.19 3.14 12.81
N ASP A 95 -4.26 2.55 13.98
CA ASP A 95 -3.08 2.15 14.75
C ASP A 95 -2.29 1.05 14.03
N ILE A 96 -3.00 0.05 13.51
CA ILE A 96 -2.41 -1.08 12.77
C ILE A 96 -1.64 -0.58 11.54
N VAL A 97 -2.25 0.28 10.71
CA VAL A 97 -1.63 0.83 9.50
C VAL A 97 -0.42 1.70 9.86
N THR A 98 -0.55 2.56 10.87
CA THR A 98 0.55 3.42 11.32
C THR A 98 1.74 2.59 11.80
N ASP A 99 1.51 1.58 12.62
CA ASP A 99 2.56 0.70 13.15
C ASP A 99 3.16 -0.19 12.03
N ALA A 100 2.37 -0.61 11.05
CA ALA A 100 2.86 -1.34 9.88
C ALA A 100 3.85 -0.50 9.07
N VAL A 101 3.46 0.74 8.73
CA VAL A 101 4.32 1.68 7.98
C VAL A 101 5.60 2.00 8.75
N LEU A 102 5.51 2.23 10.05
CA LEU A 102 6.68 2.47 10.89
C LEU A 102 7.61 1.26 10.99
N SER A 103 7.06 0.04 10.89
CA SER A 103 7.85 -1.20 10.95
C SER A 103 8.70 -1.44 9.70
N ILE A 104 8.25 -0.97 8.54
CA ILE A 104 8.98 -1.11 7.26
C ILE A 104 9.88 0.08 6.95
N LYS A 105 9.74 1.19 7.70
CA LYS A 105 10.54 2.40 7.47
C LYS A 105 12.01 2.13 7.79
N LYS A 106 12.86 2.31 6.79
CA LYS A 106 14.30 2.32 6.95
C LYS A 106 14.84 3.75 6.89
N PRO A 107 15.93 4.07 7.60
CA PRO A 107 16.60 5.35 7.42
C PRO A 107 17.16 5.43 6.00
N ASP A 108 16.99 6.59 5.37
CA ASP A 108 17.57 6.95 4.07
C ASP A 108 17.10 6.13 2.84
N GLU A 109 16.08 5.28 2.99
CA GLU A 109 15.46 4.55 1.88
C GLU A 109 14.00 4.97 1.69
N PRO A 110 13.50 5.01 0.44
CA PRO A 110 12.07 5.22 0.19
C PRO A 110 11.25 4.06 0.75
N LEU A 111 10.03 4.35 1.19
CA LEU A 111 9.11 3.33 1.69
C LEU A 111 8.67 2.40 0.55
N ASP A 112 8.87 1.11 0.74
CA ASP A 112 8.33 0.07 -0.14
C ASP A 112 7.08 -0.55 0.50
N LEU A 113 5.91 -0.14 0.03
CA LEU A 113 4.62 -0.60 0.56
C LEU A 113 4.36 -2.10 0.28
N PHE A 114 5.05 -2.71 -0.68
CA PHE A 114 4.97 -4.16 -0.94
C PHE A 114 5.53 -5.01 0.20
N MET A 115 6.30 -4.41 1.11
CA MET A 115 6.76 -5.09 2.32
C MET A 115 5.65 -5.30 3.36
N VAL A 116 4.49 -4.68 3.20
CA VAL A 116 3.31 -4.91 4.04
C VAL A 116 2.35 -5.82 3.28
N GLU A 117 2.30 -7.07 3.68
CA GLU A 117 1.39 -8.05 3.09
C GLU A 117 0.06 -8.10 3.85
N ILE A 118 -1.05 -8.07 3.11
CA ILE A 118 -2.41 -8.16 3.66
C ILE A 118 -2.93 -9.58 3.44
N MET A 119 -2.97 -10.35 4.52
CA MET A 119 -3.51 -11.71 4.51
C MET A 119 -5.00 -11.71 4.80
N HIS A 120 -5.81 -12.23 3.88
CA HIS A 120 -7.26 -12.30 4.01
C HIS A 120 -7.71 -13.60 4.66
N MET A 121 -8.25 -13.51 5.88
CA MET A 121 -8.75 -14.67 6.65
C MET A 121 -10.27 -14.76 6.55
N LYS A 122 -10.78 -15.54 5.60
CA LYS A 122 -12.23 -15.64 5.29
C LYS A 122 -13.11 -16.15 6.43
N HIS A 123 -12.56 -16.86 7.40
CA HIS A 123 -13.28 -17.44 8.54
C HIS A 123 -13.19 -16.58 9.82
N LYS A 124 -12.60 -15.38 9.72
CA LYS A 124 -12.44 -14.45 10.83
C LYS A 124 -13.35 -13.24 10.66
N MET A 125 -13.67 -12.59 11.77
CA MET A 125 -14.37 -11.31 11.74
C MET A 125 -13.42 -10.16 11.44
N ALA A 126 -13.94 -9.11 10.81
CA ALA A 126 -13.15 -7.92 10.49
C ALA A 126 -12.53 -7.25 11.74
N THR A 127 -13.20 -7.34 12.88
CA THR A 127 -12.72 -6.84 14.18
C THR A 127 -11.52 -7.61 14.74
N GLU A 128 -11.22 -8.81 14.20
CA GLU A 128 -10.06 -9.60 14.60
C GLU A 128 -8.80 -9.24 13.78
N THR A 129 -8.89 -8.27 12.88
CA THR A 129 -7.74 -7.77 12.11
C THR A 129 -6.67 -7.25 13.06
N ARG A 130 -5.44 -7.72 12.87
CA ARG A 130 -4.29 -7.35 13.71
C ARG A 130 -3.00 -7.28 12.91
N LEU A 131 -2.07 -6.48 13.38
CA LEU A 131 -0.71 -6.45 12.85
C LEU A 131 0.09 -7.64 13.39
N ILE A 132 0.75 -8.36 12.50
CA ILE A 132 1.77 -9.36 12.84
C ILE A 132 3.13 -8.78 12.42
N LYS A 133 4.02 -8.57 13.38
CA LYS A 133 5.39 -8.13 13.13
C LYS A 133 6.24 -9.35 12.75
N GLY A 134 6.18 -9.74 11.50
CA GLY A 134 6.86 -10.93 11.01
C GLY A 134 6.23 -11.44 9.73
N LEU A 135 6.49 -12.67 9.38
CA LEU A 135 5.98 -13.34 8.20
C LEU A 135 4.80 -14.26 8.58
N VAL A 136 3.72 -14.18 7.82
CA VAL A 136 2.58 -15.11 7.91
C VAL A 136 2.55 -15.93 6.64
N LEU A 137 2.66 -17.26 6.77
CA LEU A 137 2.55 -18.19 5.66
C LEU A 137 1.19 -18.91 5.73
N ASP A 138 0.50 -18.98 4.61
CA ASP A 138 -0.76 -19.72 4.48
C ASP A 138 -0.48 -21.22 4.26
N HIS A 139 0.33 -21.80 5.14
CA HIS A 139 0.74 -23.20 5.10
C HIS A 139 0.82 -23.76 6.53
N GLY A 140 0.40 -25.02 6.67
CA GLY A 140 0.60 -25.77 7.88
C GLY A 140 2.01 -26.37 8.00
N SER A 141 2.27 -27.10 9.09
CA SER A 141 3.48 -27.89 9.23
C SER A 141 3.57 -28.97 8.14
N ARG A 142 4.77 -29.15 7.58
CA ARG A 142 5.01 -30.12 6.50
C ARG A 142 4.97 -31.57 6.95
N HIS A 143 5.22 -31.84 8.23
CA HIS A 143 5.24 -33.18 8.79
C HIS A 143 4.55 -33.20 10.16
N PRO A 144 3.80 -34.27 10.51
CA PRO A 144 3.08 -34.36 11.80
C PRO A 144 3.99 -34.26 13.00
N ASP A 145 5.23 -34.72 12.92
CA ASP A 145 6.19 -34.74 14.03
C ASP A 145 6.88 -33.35 14.21
N MET A 146 6.61 -32.39 13.35
CA MET A 146 7.12 -31.03 13.53
C MET A 146 6.42 -30.34 14.70
N PRO A 147 7.18 -29.65 15.56
CA PRO A 147 6.58 -28.90 16.65
C PRO A 147 5.69 -27.78 16.12
N THR A 148 4.53 -27.60 16.75
CA THR A 148 3.54 -26.58 16.37
C THR A 148 3.89 -25.18 16.91
N ARG A 149 4.79 -25.08 17.89
CA ARG A 149 5.26 -23.84 18.47
C ARG A 149 6.73 -23.96 18.87
N LEU A 150 7.51 -22.96 18.48
CA LEU A 150 8.91 -22.81 18.88
C LEU A 150 9.14 -21.37 19.35
N GLU A 151 9.95 -21.20 20.39
CA GLU A 151 10.36 -19.90 20.91
C GLU A 151 11.88 -19.81 20.88
N ASN A 152 12.42 -18.60 20.65
CA ASN A 152 13.85 -18.33 20.57
C ASN A 152 14.59 -19.24 19.56
N CYS A 153 13.98 -19.44 18.40
CA CYS A 153 14.54 -20.29 17.35
C CYS A 153 15.43 -19.50 16.37
N TYR A 154 16.38 -20.20 15.79
CA TYR A 154 17.16 -19.69 14.65
C TYR A 154 16.37 -19.94 13.37
N ILE A 155 16.33 -18.95 12.50
CA ILE A 155 15.66 -19.02 11.19
C ILE A 155 16.72 -19.05 10.11
N LEU A 156 16.73 -20.13 9.32
CA LEU A 156 17.56 -20.24 8.13
C LEU A 156 16.70 -19.88 6.91
N THR A 157 17.12 -18.88 6.17
CA THR A 157 16.55 -18.52 4.86
C THR A 157 17.51 -18.95 3.76
N CYS A 158 16.99 -19.67 2.76
CA CYS A 158 17.78 -20.11 1.62
C CYS A 158 16.95 -20.07 0.33
N ASN A 159 17.61 -20.00 -0.80
CA ASN A 159 17.01 -19.97 -2.13
C ASN A 159 17.12 -21.31 -2.87
N VAL A 160 17.17 -22.40 -2.12
CA VAL A 160 17.23 -23.76 -2.66
C VAL A 160 15.99 -24.53 -2.20
N ASN A 161 15.48 -25.40 -3.06
CA ASN A 161 14.42 -26.32 -2.71
C ASN A 161 14.98 -27.45 -1.84
N LEU A 162 14.31 -27.73 -0.72
CA LEU A 162 14.59 -28.89 0.14
C LEU A 162 13.62 -30.04 -0.19
N GLU A 163 13.45 -30.31 -1.46
CA GLU A 163 12.62 -31.43 -1.94
C GLU A 163 13.48 -32.66 -2.22
N TYR A 164 12.87 -33.83 -2.07
CA TYR A 164 13.48 -35.08 -2.51
C TYR A 164 13.58 -35.09 -4.04
N GLU A 165 14.79 -35.03 -4.56
CA GLU A 165 15.01 -35.34 -5.97
C GLU A 165 14.96 -36.86 -6.15
N LYS A 166 14.16 -37.29 -7.11
CA LYS A 166 14.17 -38.72 -7.52
C LYS A 166 15.50 -38.98 -8.18
N THR A 167 16.18 -40.04 -7.73
CA THR A 167 17.37 -40.55 -8.41
C THR A 167 17.02 -41.00 -9.83
N GLU A 168 17.97 -40.93 -10.75
CA GLU A 168 17.81 -41.49 -12.07
C GLU A 168 17.55 -43.01 -11.99
N VAL A 169 16.82 -43.55 -12.96
CA VAL A 169 16.38 -44.97 -12.98
C VAL A 169 17.54 -45.94 -12.80
N ASN A 170 18.75 -45.56 -13.23
CA ASN A 170 19.94 -46.37 -13.18
C ASN A 170 20.91 -45.99 -12.03
N SER A 171 20.50 -45.11 -11.10
CA SER A 171 21.36 -44.78 -9.99
C SER A 171 21.39 -45.92 -8.97
N GLY A 172 22.58 -46.29 -8.52
CA GLY A 172 22.82 -47.32 -7.53
C GLY A 172 23.77 -46.87 -6.46
N PHE A 173 23.67 -47.46 -5.29
CA PHE A 173 24.57 -47.22 -4.18
C PHE A 173 25.55 -48.39 -4.11
N PHE A 174 26.84 -48.07 -4.30
CA PHE A 174 27.92 -49.08 -4.25
C PHE A 174 28.72 -48.87 -2.97
N TYR A 175 28.91 -49.90 -2.20
CA TYR A 175 29.69 -49.88 -1.00
C TYR A 175 30.65 -51.10 -0.92
N SER A 176 31.79 -50.96 -0.33
CA SER A 176 32.79 -52.02 -0.20
C SER A 176 32.74 -52.78 1.13
N ASN A 177 32.19 -52.15 2.18
CA ASN A 177 31.99 -52.75 3.49
C ASN A 177 30.60 -52.40 4.01
N ALA A 178 30.03 -53.28 4.82
CA ALA A 178 28.72 -53.10 5.44
C ALA A 178 28.76 -52.47 6.85
N ASP A 179 29.96 -52.03 7.32
CA ASP A 179 30.17 -51.41 8.62
C ASP A 179 29.80 -49.92 8.64
#